data_00e1035c723aaddac9fc1b18705fe153
#
_entry.id   00e1035c723aaddac9fc1b18705fe153
#
_cell.length_a   1.000
_cell.length_b   1.000
_cell.length_c   1.000
_cell.angle_alpha   90.00
_cell.angle_beta   90.00
_cell.angle_gamma   90.00
#
_symmetry.space_group_name_H-M   'P 1'
#
loop_
_entity.id
_entity.type
_entity.pdbx_description
1 polymer ?
#
loop_
_entity_poly.entity_id
_entity_poly.type
_entity_poly.pdbx_seq_one_letter_code
_entity_poly.pdbx_strand_id
1 'polypeptide(L)'
;MVWGFRRPAARVVLLDRNRQIFLVKGSDPMRPEKGTWWEIPGGGIERGESSADAAARELYEECGFKNVVVGPCIWTQYVEFDFAMYHFKSDERIHLAETEESAEWDPKGLEALEAAAFEEGRWWALEDLLASEEQTLPERLREFLPQIINGDLPESPIDISPIGGPRPPD
;
A
#
# COMPACT_ATOMS: atom_id res chain seq x y z
N MET A 1 14.32 1.99 24.17
CA MET A 1 13.45 0.80 23.97
C MET A 1 12.53 1.11 22.81
N VAL A 2 12.66 0.38 21.73
CA VAL A 2 11.78 0.52 20.57
C VAL A 2 10.56 -0.36 20.81
N TRP A 3 9.38 0.23 20.82
CA TRP A 3 8.15 -0.54 20.95
C TRP A 3 7.84 -1.22 19.60
N GLY A 4 7.82 -2.56 19.61
CA GLY A 4 7.47 -3.34 18.41
C GLY A 4 6.00 -3.74 18.41
N PHE A 5 5.34 -3.48 17.29
CA PHE A 5 3.96 -3.90 17.08
C PHE A 5 3.91 -4.91 15.93
N ARG A 6 3.28 -6.05 16.17
CA ARG A 6 2.90 -6.95 15.08
C ARG A 6 1.42 -6.75 14.79
N ARG A 7 1.09 -6.51 13.53
CA ARG A 7 -0.29 -6.29 13.11
C ARG A 7 -0.56 -6.90 11.74
N PRO A 8 -1.78 -7.41 11.52
CA PRO A 8 -2.26 -7.65 10.19
C PRO A 8 -2.58 -6.31 9.51
N ALA A 9 -2.32 -6.21 8.23
CA ALA A 9 -2.64 -5.04 7.43
C ALA A 9 -3.25 -5.42 6.08
N ALA A 10 -4.04 -4.53 5.53
CA ALA A 10 -4.62 -4.65 4.20
C ALA A 10 -4.20 -3.46 3.34
N ARG A 11 -3.74 -3.76 2.12
CA ARG A 11 -3.35 -2.73 1.15
C ARG A 11 -4.05 -2.96 -0.18
N VAL A 12 -4.01 -1.95 -1.03
CA VAL A 12 -4.76 -1.96 -2.29
C VAL A 12 -3.88 -1.55 -3.45
N VAL A 13 -3.84 -2.39 -4.48
CA VAL A 13 -3.48 -1.97 -5.84
C VAL A 13 -4.75 -1.43 -6.48
N LEU A 14 -4.91 -0.10 -6.51
CA LEU A 14 -6.05 0.57 -7.11
C LEU A 14 -5.71 0.99 -8.53
N LEU A 15 -6.45 0.48 -9.51
CA LEU A 15 -6.31 0.81 -10.92
C LEU A 15 -7.49 1.63 -11.41
N ASP A 16 -7.22 2.65 -12.21
CA ASP A 16 -8.26 3.41 -12.90
C ASP A 16 -8.62 2.78 -14.27
N ARG A 17 -9.54 3.41 -14.98
CA ARG A 17 -9.96 3.02 -16.34
C ARG A 17 -8.79 2.94 -17.34
N ASN A 18 -7.77 3.76 -17.17
CA ASN A 18 -6.57 3.80 -18.01
C ASN A 18 -5.50 2.82 -17.54
N ARG A 19 -5.81 1.94 -16.59
CA ARG A 19 -4.85 0.99 -15.97
C ARG A 19 -3.68 1.68 -15.29
N GLN A 20 -3.86 2.91 -14.81
CA GLN A 20 -2.91 3.62 -13.97
C GLN A 20 -3.10 3.19 -12.52
N ILE A 21 -1.99 3.09 -11.78
CA ILE A 21 -2.02 2.77 -10.35
C ILE A 21 -2.00 4.04 -9.51
N PHE A 22 -2.80 4.05 -8.44
CA PHE A 22 -2.77 5.13 -7.46
C PHE A 22 -1.75 4.88 -6.37
N LEU A 23 -0.86 5.83 -6.16
CA LEU A 23 0.15 5.78 -5.09
C LEU A 23 0.10 7.06 -4.27
N VAL A 24 0.43 6.93 -2.98
CA VAL A 24 0.55 8.04 -2.04
C VAL A 24 2.03 8.26 -1.72
N LYS A 25 2.47 9.51 -1.76
CA LYS A 25 3.84 9.88 -1.41
C LYS A 25 3.95 10.09 0.08
N GLY A 26 4.88 9.37 0.69
CA GLY A 26 5.13 9.42 2.11
C GLY A 26 6.57 9.73 2.47
N SER A 27 6.76 10.09 3.72
CA SER A 27 8.06 10.28 4.36
C SER A 27 7.96 9.94 5.85
N ASP A 28 9.08 9.69 6.50
CA ASP A 28 9.12 9.50 7.95
C ASP A 28 9.36 10.87 8.61
N PRO A 29 8.37 11.43 9.31
CA PRO A 29 8.49 12.77 9.91
C PRO A 29 9.58 12.87 10.99
N MET A 30 9.97 11.73 11.58
CA MET A 30 11.02 11.66 12.60
C MET A 30 12.40 11.33 12.03
N ARG A 31 12.46 10.92 10.75
CA ARG A 31 13.69 10.51 10.07
C ARG A 31 13.75 11.05 8.64
N PRO A 32 13.88 12.37 8.48
CA PRO A 32 13.88 13.01 7.15
C PRO A 32 15.03 12.54 6.26
N GLU A 33 16.10 11.98 6.84
CA GLU A 33 17.21 11.41 6.09
C GLU A 33 16.85 10.17 5.25
N LYS A 34 15.72 9.52 5.54
CA LYS A 34 15.19 8.41 4.71
C LYS A 34 14.64 8.88 3.35
N GLY A 35 14.39 10.18 3.20
CA GLY A 35 13.78 10.74 2.01
C GLY A 35 12.29 10.41 1.90
N THR A 36 11.81 10.34 0.67
CA THR A 36 10.41 10.04 0.34
C THR A 36 10.28 8.74 -0.43
N TRP A 37 9.07 8.18 -0.42
CA TRP A 37 8.71 7.00 -1.20
C TRP A 37 7.27 7.10 -1.68
N TRP A 38 6.93 6.31 -2.68
CA TRP A 38 5.56 6.11 -3.14
C TRP A 38 5.04 4.76 -2.68
N GLU A 39 3.86 4.73 -2.09
CA GLU A 39 3.28 3.49 -1.58
C GLU A 39 1.83 3.28 -2.01
N ILE A 40 1.44 2.02 -2.10
CA ILE A 40 0.03 1.67 -2.27
C ILE A 40 -0.74 1.99 -0.99
N PRO A 41 -2.00 2.49 -1.10
CA PRO A 41 -2.83 2.77 0.07
C PRO A 41 -3.07 1.54 0.94
N GLY A 42 -3.26 1.74 2.22
CA GLY A 42 -3.66 0.71 3.15
C GLY A 42 -3.13 0.92 4.55
N GLY A 43 -3.58 0.10 5.46
CA GLY A 43 -3.22 0.18 6.87
C GLY A 43 -3.65 -1.03 7.68
N GLY A 44 -3.66 -0.88 9.00
CA GLY A 44 -3.98 -1.97 9.93
C GLY A 44 -5.42 -2.46 9.79
N ILE A 45 -5.59 -3.78 9.91
CA ILE A 45 -6.91 -4.43 9.97
C ILE A 45 -7.41 -4.30 11.41
N GLU A 46 -8.61 -3.78 11.59
CA GLU A 46 -9.26 -3.66 12.88
C GLU A 46 -9.86 -5.00 13.35
N ARG A 47 -10.10 -5.10 14.64
CA ARG A 47 -10.66 -6.34 15.22
C ARG A 47 -12.04 -6.66 14.65
N GLY A 48 -12.17 -7.86 14.07
CA GLY A 48 -13.43 -8.33 13.47
C GLY A 48 -13.67 -7.85 12.05
N GLU A 49 -12.75 -7.08 11.48
CA GLU A 49 -12.78 -6.59 10.10
C GLU A 49 -12.14 -7.60 9.15
N SER A 50 -12.71 -7.77 7.97
CA SER A 50 -12.03 -8.53 6.91
C SER A 50 -10.93 -7.69 6.26
N SER A 51 -9.96 -8.33 5.60
CA SER A 51 -8.92 -7.59 4.87
C SER A 51 -9.48 -6.74 3.72
N ALA A 52 -10.55 -7.21 3.07
CA ALA A 52 -11.22 -6.44 2.02
C ALA A 52 -11.94 -5.20 2.57
N ASP A 53 -12.62 -5.33 3.72
CA ASP A 53 -13.29 -4.20 4.37
C ASP A 53 -12.27 -3.17 4.89
N ALA A 54 -11.17 -3.64 5.48
CA ALA A 54 -10.07 -2.76 5.89
C ALA A 54 -9.48 -2.00 4.69
N ALA A 55 -9.24 -2.69 3.59
CA ALA A 55 -8.74 -2.09 2.36
C ALA A 55 -9.68 -0.99 1.83
N ALA A 56 -10.99 -1.24 1.84
CA ALA A 56 -11.99 -0.24 1.42
C ALA A 56 -12.04 0.97 2.37
N ARG A 57 -11.97 0.74 3.66
CA ARG A 57 -11.93 1.80 4.69
C ARG A 57 -10.69 2.67 4.52
N GLU A 58 -9.52 2.06 4.38
CA GLU A 58 -8.26 2.77 4.18
C GLU A 58 -8.23 3.59 2.88
N LEU A 59 -8.77 3.06 1.77
CA LEU A 59 -8.93 3.83 0.53
C LEU A 59 -9.75 5.10 0.73
N TYR A 60 -10.79 5.04 1.54
CA TYR A 60 -11.60 6.21 1.87
C TYR A 60 -10.86 7.18 2.78
N GLU A 61 -10.29 6.68 3.89
CA GLU A 61 -9.63 7.50 4.92
C GLU A 61 -8.37 8.17 4.38
N GLU A 62 -7.50 7.41 3.70
CA GLU A 62 -6.23 7.92 3.19
C GLU A 62 -6.36 8.69 1.87
N CYS A 63 -7.31 8.34 1.01
CA CYS A 63 -7.36 8.83 -0.35
C CYS A 63 -8.65 9.51 -0.74
N GLY A 64 -9.75 9.30 -0.01
CA GLY A 64 -11.06 9.87 -0.31
C GLY A 64 -11.88 9.06 -1.33
N PHE A 65 -11.43 7.89 -1.76
CA PHE A 65 -12.17 7.04 -2.70
C PHE A 65 -13.35 6.35 -2.03
N LYS A 66 -14.55 6.68 -2.51
CA LYS A 66 -15.81 6.08 -2.04
C LYS A 66 -16.27 4.98 -2.97
N ASN A 67 -17.00 4.02 -2.39
CA ASN A 67 -17.73 3.00 -3.17
C ASN A 67 -16.85 2.15 -4.11
N VAL A 68 -15.57 2.04 -3.79
CA VAL A 68 -14.68 1.14 -4.52
C VAL A 68 -14.93 -0.28 -4.04
N VAL A 69 -15.24 -1.17 -4.98
CA VAL A 69 -15.36 -2.60 -4.69
C VAL A 69 -13.97 -3.21 -4.64
N VAL A 70 -13.58 -3.66 -3.47
CA VAL A 70 -12.30 -4.34 -3.28
C VAL A 70 -12.40 -5.78 -3.76
N GLY A 71 -11.56 -6.13 -4.71
CA GLY A 71 -11.51 -7.46 -5.33
C GLY A 71 -10.63 -8.46 -4.57
N PRO A 72 -10.09 -9.47 -5.27
CA PRO A 72 -9.34 -10.55 -4.63
C PRO A 72 -8.02 -10.07 -4.03
N CYS A 73 -7.55 -10.79 -3.01
CA CYS A 73 -6.18 -10.69 -2.54
C CYS A 73 -5.25 -11.31 -3.60
N ILE A 74 -4.39 -10.49 -4.17
CA ILE A 74 -3.46 -10.90 -5.24
C ILE A 74 -2.06 -11.19 -4.72
N TRP A 75 -1.64 -10.49 -3.67
CA TRP A 75 -0.33 -10.63 -3.07
C TRP A 75 -0.41 -10.68 -1.55
N THR A 76 0.62 -11.26 -0.95
CA THR A 76 0.90 -11.15 0.48
C THR A 76 2.35 -10.72 0.67
N GLN A 77 2.65 -10.11 1.80
CA GLN A 77 4.03 -9.88 2.23
C GLN A 77 4.14 -9.84 3.74
N TYR A 78 5.29 -10.19 4.23
CA TYR A 78 5.71 -9.88 5.59
C TYR A 78 6.84 -8.87 5.54
N VAL A 79 6.69 -7.77 6.26
CA VAL A 79 7.70 -6.71 6.32
C VAL A 79 7.91 -6.24 7.74
N GLU A 80 9.14 -5.87 8.04
CA GLU A 80 9.51 -5.16 9.27
C GLU A 80 10.10 -3.81 8.88
N PHE A 81 9.63 -2.76 9.52
CA PHE A 81 10.11 -1.41 9.24
C PHE A 81 9.98 -0.50 10.46
N ASP A 82 10.88 0.47 10.52
CA ASP A 82 10.80 1.54 11.51
C ASP A 82 10.09 2.74 10.89
N PHE A 83 9.11 3.25 11.60
CA PHE A 83 8.41 4.47 11.22
C PHE A 83 8.14 5.30 12.47
N ALA A 84 8.46 6.60 12.40
CA ALA A 84 8.51 7.48 13.56
C ALA A 84 9.43 6.90 14.65
N MET A 85 8.91 6.53 15.79
CA MET A 85 9.69 5.92 16.88
C MET A 85 9.28 4.46 17.13
N TYR A 86 8.56 3.85 16.20
CA TYR A 86 8.01 2.51 16.34
C TYR A 86 8.65 1.53 15.37
N HIS A 87 8.78 0.29 15.81
CA HIS A 87 9.14 -0.83 14.96
C HIS A 87 7.90 -1.65 14.65
N PHE A 88 7.54 -1.71 13.37
CA PHE A 88 6.38 -2.45 12.89
C PHE A 88 6.78 -3.79 12.32
N LYS A 89 6.00 -4.81 12.67
CA LYS A 89 5.99 -6.13 12.03
C LYS A 89 4.61 -6.28 11.38
N SER A 90 4.57 -6.33 10.07
CA SER A 90 3.31 -6.26 9.33
C SER A 90 3.11 -7.50 8.47
N ASP A 91 2.00 -8.18 8.74
CA ASP A 91 1.50 -9.26 7.88
C ASP A 91 0.47 -8.63 6.92
N GLU A 92 0.84 -8.45 5.68
CA GLU A 92 0.04 -7.68 4.72
C GLU A 92 -0.67 -8.56 3.69
N ARG A 93 -1.94 -8.27 3.47
CA ARG A 93 -2.76 -8.78 2.37
C ARG A 93 -3.03 -7.66 1.41
N ILE A 94 -2.65 -7.85 0.15
CA ILE A 94 -2.75 -6.82 -0.88
C ILE A 94 -3.84 -7.21 -1.87
N HIS A 95 -4.88 -6.40 -1.92
CA HIS A 95 -6.05 -6.59 -2.78
C HIS A 95 -5.94 -5.78 -4.06
N LEU A 96 -6.54 -6.29 -5.13
CA LEU A 96 -6.80 -5.52 -6.33
C LEU A 96 -8.15 -4.82 -6.21
N ALA A 97 -8.22 -3.57 -6.61
CA ALA A 97 -9.46 -2.84 -6.79
C ALA A 97 -9.40 -1.98 -8.06
N GLU A 98 -10.55 -1.73 -8.64
CA GLU A 98 -10.68 -0.94 -9.86
C GLU A 98 -11.70 0.17 -9.67
N THR A 99 -11.44 1.33 -10.28
CA THR A 99 -12.34 2.47 -10.28
C THR A 99 -12.51 3.03 -11.69
N GLU A 100 -13.72 3.50 -11.98
CA GLU A 100 -14.03 4.14 -13.26
C GLU A 100 -13.46 5.57 -13.38
N GLU A 101 -13.22 6.21 -12.25
CA GLU A 101 -12.82 7.61 -12.18
C GLU A 101 -11.41 7.76 -11.62
N SER A 102 -10.60 8.59 -12.30
CA SER A 102 -9.29 9.01 -11.80
C SER A 102 -9.47 10.25 -10.91
N ALA A 103 -10.03 10.05 -9.72
CA ALA A 103 -10.22 11.14 -8.76
C ALA A 103 -8.90 11.62 -8.18
N GLU A 104 -8.87 12.89 -7.77
CA GLU A 104 -7.72 13.47 -7.06
C GLU A 104 -7.63 12.96 -5.62
N TRP A 105 -6.44 13.02 -5.06
CA TRP A 105 -6.21 12.68 -3.67
C TRP A 105 -6.90 13.67 -2.74
N ASP A 106 -7.82 13.16 -1.93
CA ASP A 106 -8.62 13.96 -1.01
C ASP A 106 -8.89 13.14 0.29
N PRO A 107 -7.88 13.02 1.16
CA PRO A 107 -7.99 12.19 2.36
C PRO A 107 -9.11 12.68 3.29
N LYS A 108 -9.82 11.73 3.92
CA LYS A 108 -10.99 11.99 4.77
C LYS A 108 -10.77 11.64 6.24
N GLY A 109 -9.75 10.85 6.55
CA GLY A 109 -9.58 10.35 7.91
C GLY A 109 -8.13 9.97 8.25
N LEU A 110 -7.15 10.80 7.83
CA LEU A 110 -5.76 10.57 8.19
C LEU A 110 -5.56 10.69 9.70
N GLU A 111 -4.91 9.69 10.28
CA GLU A 111 -4.40 9.78 11.64
C GLU A 111 -3.25 10.79 11.72
N ALA A 112 -2.92 11.24 12.94
CA ALA A 112 -1.93 12.31 13.12
C ALA A 112 -0.56 12.01 12.50
N LEU A 113 -0.08 10.75 12.61
CA LEU A 113 1.18 10.33 11.99
C LEU A 113 1.10 10.29 10.47
N GLU A 114 -0.02 9.82 9.92
CA GLU A 114 -0.26 9.79 8.47
C GLU A 114 -0.36 11.20 7.89
N ALA A 115 -1.06 12.11 8.57
CA ALA A 115 -1.15 13.51 8.18
C ALA A 115 0.21 14.20 8.15
N ALA A 116 1.13 13.80 9.03
CA ALA A 116 2.50 14.29 9.04
C ALA A 116 3.40 13.61 7.98
N ALA A 117 3.06 12.39 7.56
CA ALA A 117 3.85 11.56 6.67
C ALA A 117 3.46 11.70 5.20
N PHE A 118 2.17 11.80 4.88
CA PHE A 118 1.67 11.82 3.51
C PHE A 118 1.64 13.23 2.93
N GLU A 119 2.19 13.40 1.73
CA GLU A 119 2.36 14.69 1.07
C GLU A 119 1.41 14.88 -0.11
N GLU A 120 1.21 13.84 -0.92
CA GLU A 120 0.37 13.85 -2.12
C GLU A 120 -0.07 12.45 -2.52
N GLY A 121 -1.08 12.37 -3.38
CA GLY A 121 -1.47 11.15 -4.07
C GLY A 121 -1.47 11.39 -5.57
N ARG A 122 -1.12 10.34 -6.34
CA ARG A 122 -0.94 10.46 -7.78
C ARG A 122 -1.25 9.16 -8.51
N TRP A 123 -1.87 9.30 -9.68
CA TRP A 123 -2.00 8.22 -10.65
C TRP A 123 -0.72 8.06 -11.46
N TRP A 124 -0.22 6.85 -11.54
CA TRP A 124 0.99 6.52 -12.28
C TRP A 124 0.70 5.58 -13.44
N ALA A 125 1.12 5.96 -14.64
CA ALA A 125 1.22 5.00 -15.74
C ALA A 125 2.35 4.00 -15.44
N LEU A 126 2.17 2.74 -15.83
CA LEU A 126 3.17 1.70 -15.59
C LEU A 126 4.55 2.08 -16.14
N GLU A 127 4.60 2.59 -17.36
CA GLU A 127 5.85 3.00 -18.02
C GLU A 127 6.60 4.09 -17.24
N ASP A 128 5.88 5.07 -16.71
CA ASP A 128 6.47 6.14 -15.90
C ASP A 128 6.99 5.59 -14.57
N LEU A 129 6.26 4.69 -13.94
CA LEU A 129 6.66 4.06 -12.70
C LEU A 129 7.90 3.18 -12.89
N LEU A 130 7.97 2.42 -13.98
CA LEU A 130 9.13 1.59 -14.31
C LEU A 130 10.37 2.41 -14.68
N ALA A 131 10.18 3.59 -15.27
CA ALA A 131 11.27 4.51 -15.61
C ALA A 131 11.76 5.35 -14.43
N SER A 132 10.96 5.47 -13.36
CA SER A 132 11.31 6.25 -12.17
C SER A 132 12.31 5.50 -11.29
N GLU A 133 13.25 6.25 -10.71
CA GLU A 133 14.18 5.75 -9.69
C GLU A 133 13.67 5.99 -8.25
N GLU A 134 12.50 6.61 -8.10
CA GLU A 134 11.92 6.86 -6.79
C GLU A 134 11.57 5.54 -6.08
N GLN A 135 11.80 5.52 -4.77
CA GLN A 135 11.49 4.35 -3.95
C GLN A 135 9.98 4.07 -3.97
N THR A 136 9.61 2.79 -4.07
CA THR A 136 8.21 2.34 -3.96
C THR A 136 8.06 1.29 -2.88
N LEU A 137 6.87 1.27 -2.27
CA LEU A 137 6.43 0.22 -1.36
C LEU A 137 5.09 -0.36 -1.85
N PRO A 138 4.94 -1.68 -1.93
CA PRO A 138 5.93 -2.73 -1.61
C PRO A 138 7.24 -2.60 -2.39
N GLU A 139 8.33 -3.06 -1.80
CA GLU A 139 9.67 -2.98 -2.44
C GLU A 139 9.69 -3.64 -3.83
N ARG A 140 8.97 -4.76 -3.98
CA ARG A 140 8.89 -5.53 -5.23
C ARG A 140 7.69 -5.15 -6.11
N LEU A 141 7.08 -3.97 -5.87
CA LEU A 141 5.92 -3.51 -6.65
C LEU A 141 6.17 -3.52 -8.17
N ARG A 142 7.31 -2.99 -8.61
CA ARG A 142 7.65 -2.91 -10.04
C ARG A 142 7.84 -4.28 -10.70
N GLU A 143 8.22 -5.29 -9.94
CA GLU A 143 8.41 -6.66 -10.44
C GLU A 143 7.07 -7.34 -10.75
N PHE A 144 6.07 -7.17 -9.89
CA PHE A 144 4.80 -7.89 -9.98
C PHE A 144 3.64 -7.10 -10.61
N LEU A 145 3.72 -5.77 -10.62
CA LEU A 145 2.65 -4.92 -11.14
C LEU A 145 2.34 -5.13 -12.64
N PRO A 146 3.33 -5.35 -13.54
CA PRO A 146 3.05 -5.48 -14.96
C PRO A 146 2.03 -6.56 -15.32
N GLN A 147 2.12 -7.74 -14.70
CA GLN A 147 1.17 -8.83 -14.95
C GLN A 147 -0.23 -8.49 -14.48
N ILE A 148 -0.38 -7.77 -13.35
CA ILE A 148 -1.69 -7.33 -12.86
C ILE A 148 -2.32 -6.33 -13.83
N ILE A 149 -1.56 -5.37 -14.30
CA ILE A 149 -2.03 -4.38 -15.28
C ILE A 149 -2.42 -5.05 -16.61
N ASN A 150 -1.74 -6.10 -17.00
CA ASN A 150 -2.08 -6.89 -18.20
C ASN A 150 -3.30 -7.80 -18.01
N GLY A 151 -3.84 -7.88 -16.79
CA GLY A 151 -5.01 -8.71 -16.48
C GLY A 151 -4.67 -10.16 -16.12
N ASP A 152 -3.39 -10.49 -15.98
CA ASP A 152 -2.92 -11.83 -15.59
C ASP A 152 -2.96 -11.95 -14.06
N LEU A 153 -4.14 -12.26 -13.53
CA LEU A 153 -4.32 -12.40 -12.09
C LEU A 153 -3.86 -13.79 -11.60
N PRO A 154 -3.16 -13.85 -10.45
CA PRO A 154 -2.77 -15.12 -9.88
C PRO A 154 -4.01 -15.91 -9.35
N GLU A 155 -3.97 -17.24 -9.48
CA GLU A 155 -5.03 -18.11 -8.92
C GLU A 155 -5.08 -18.09 -7.39
N SER A 156 -3.95 -17.82 -6.75
CA SER A 156 -3.82 -17.63 -5.30
C SER A 156 -2.80 -16.52 -5.02
N PRO A 157 -2.88 -15.87 -3.83
CA PRO A 157 -1.96 -14.78 -3.51
C PRO A 157 -0.49 -15.19 -3.61
N ILE A 158 0.30 -14.34 -4.28
CA ILE A 158 1.75 -14.53 -4.41
C ILE A 158 2.45 -13.80 -3.26
N ASP A 159 3.40 -14.46 -2.61
CA ASP A 159 4.27 -13.82 -1.62
C ASP A 159 5.30 -12.94 -2.32
N ILE A 160 5.17 -11.62 -2.13
CA ILE A 160 6.07 -10.59 -2.65
C ILE A 160 6.96 -9.98 -1.57
N SER A 161 7.15 -10.66 -0.45
CA SER A 161 8.06 -10.19 0.61
C SER A 161 9.45 -9.85 0.06
N PRO A 162 10.14 -8.86 0.65
CA PRO A 162 11.49 -8.50 0.22
C PRO A 162 12.45 -9.69 0.21
N ILE A 163 13.26 -9.81 -0.83
CA ILE A 163 14.25 -10.88 -0.96
C ILE A 163 15.32 -10.70 0.12
N GLY A 164 15.56 -11.75 0.92
CA GLY A 164 16.51 -11.70 2.03
C GLY A 164 16.01 -10.89 3.24
N GLY A 165 14.78 -10.42 3.20
CA GLY A 165 14.13 -9.71 4.31
C GLY A 165 13.74 -10.65 5.47
N PRO A 166 13.22 -10.07 6.56
CA PRO A 166 12.75 -10.82 7.71
C PRO A 166 11.62 -11.78 7.32
N ARG A 167 11.47 -12.84 8.11
CA ARG A 167 10.38 -13.81 7.96
C ARG A 167 9.47 -13.74 9.19
N PRO A 168 8.18 -14.03 9.05
CA PRO A 168 7.31 -14.11 10.20
C PRO A 168 7.85 -15.17 11.17
N PRO A 169 7.85 -14.89 12.47
CA PRO A 169 8.17 -15.92 13.47
C PRO A 169 7.13 -17.02 13.43
N ASP A 170 7.57 -18.26 13.68
CA ASP A 170 6.73 -19.47 13.74
C ASP A 170 5.62 -19.34 14.81
#